data_c785dc1f7f389dd5ded5e784c5ceb842
#
_entry.id   c785dc1f7f389dd5ded5e784c5ceb842
#
_cell.length_a   1.000
_cell.length_b   1.000
_cell.length_c   1.000
_cell.angle_alpha   90.00
_cell.angle_beta   90.00
_cell.angle_gamma   90.00
#
_symmetry.space_group_name_H-M   'P 1'
#
loop_
_entity.id
_entity.type
_entity.pdbx_description
1 polymer ?
#
loop_
_entity_poly.entity_id
_entity_poly.type
_entity_poly.pdbx_seq_one_letter_code
_entity_poly.pdbx_strand_id
1 'polypeptide(L)'
;MEPINDSYTVVSRKPSLTPSGWFGNSKDMIVELENFMTPEEVEFLEKAAKSLTIWDVTQSHVNENGTVVYDSDYWKDRVASNPSLDKNDPAISPVIAGLFQRLKPIVEEFYKVEVVPTGTTIVKWMPGQFQKPHADNELHEGPDAGTPNDFPHYNISRLFYLNDDYEGGELYFPLQGVQFKPKKGAAYFFPGDRNFIHGVTEIKSGLRFTCPFFWEITKHTGERQP
;
A
#
# COMPACT_ATOMS: atom_id res chain seq x y z
N MET A 1 19.15 -7.03 29.76
CA MET A 1 18.79 -6.74 28.35
C MET A 1 19.31 -5.35 28.07
N GLU A 2 20.39 -5.23 27.30
CA GLU A 2 20.89 -3.92 26.89
C GLU A 2 19.93 -3.28 25.89
N PRO A 3 19.71 -1.96 25.94
CA PRO A 3 18.89 -1.29 24.96
C PRO A 3 19.55 -1.41 23.59
N ILE A 4 18.80 -1.88 22.62
CA ILE A 4 19.20 -1.90 21.20
C ILE A 4 19.42 -0.45 20.81
N ASN A 5 20.65 -0.12 20.46
CA ASN A 5 21.04 1.22 20.05
C ASN A 5 20.55 1.43 18.62
N ASP A 6 19.37 2.07 18.47
CA ASP A 6 18.71 2.36 17.20
C ASP A 6 19.35 3.55 16.47
N SER A 7 20.66 3.46 16.24
CA SER A 7 21.30 4.34 15.26
C SER A 7 21.00 3.84 13.86
N TYR A 8 19.78 4.10 13.36
CA TYR A 8 19.52 3.94 11.94
C TYR A 8 20.31 4.99 11.17
N THR A 9 21.29 4.52 10.43
CA THR A 9 21.94 5.33 9.41
C THR A 9 20.87 5.69 8.39
N VAL A 10 20.53 6.98 8.30
CA VAL A 10 19.69 7.48 7.19
C VAL A 10 20.41 7.12 5.91
N VAL A 11 19.97 6.06 5.25
CA VAL A 11 20.46 5.74 3.92
C VAL A 11 20.08 6.93 3.04
N SER A 12 21.06 7.57 2.45
CA SER A 12 20.86 8.66 1.49
C SER A 12 19.87 8.19 0.43
N ARG A 13 18.62 8.62 0.56
CA ARG A 13 17.55 8.25 -0.35
C ARG A 13 17.76 9.02 -1.64
N LYS A 14 17.83 8.29 -2.74
CA LYS A 14 17.82 8.95 -4.05
C LYS A 14 16.51 9.69 -4.21
N PRO A 15 16.51 10.92 -4.73
CA PRO A 15 15.27 11.60 -5.09
C PRO A 15 14.43 10.70 -5.99
N SER A 16 13.11 10.72 -5.80
CA SER A 16 12.19 10.05 -6.73
C SER A 16 12.41 10.56 -8.15
N LEU A 17 12.39 9.67 -9.13
CA LEU A 17 12.39 10.04 -10.55
C LEU A 17 11.07 10.68 -10.97
N THR A 18 10.03 10.56 -10.14
CA THR A 18 8.70 11.07 -10.44
C THR A 18 8.46 12.34 -9.63
N PRO A 19 8.44 13.51 -10.27
CA PRO A 19 8.09 14.75 -9.60
C PRO A 19 6.63 14.72 -9.09
N SER A 20 6.37 15.44 -8.01
CA SER A 20 5.01 15.67 -7.51
C SER A 20 4.07 16.14 -8.63
N GLY A 21 2.87 15.56 -8.68
CA GLY A 21 1.86 15.87 -9.67
C GLY A 21 2.20 15.42 -11.10
N TRP A 22 3.08 14.45 -11.28
CA TRP A 22 3.38 13.88 -12.60
C TRP A 22 2.15 13.33 -13.30
N PHE A 23 1.26 12.69 -12.55
CA PHE A 23 0.04 12.06 -13.07
C PHE A 23 -1.19 12.97 -13.07
N GLY A 24 -1.02 14.29 -12.87
CA GLY A 24 -2.16 15.20 -12.73
C GLY A 24 -2.96 14.95 -11.45
N ASN A 25 -4.28 15.11 -11.53
CA ASN A 25 -5.18 14.91 -10.38
C ASN A 25 -6.53 14.31 -10.76
N SER A 26 -6.67 13.79 -11.98
CA SER A 26 -7.91 13.18 -12.44
C SER A 26 -8.24 11.89 -11.69
N LYS A 27 -9.51 11.70 -11.36
CA LYS A 27 -10.01 10.43 -10.83
C LYS A 27 -9.75 9.25 -11.77
N ASP A 28 -9.58 9.51 -13.06
CA ASP A 28 -9.32 8.46 -14.06
C ASP A 28 -7.93 7.82 -13.91
N MET A 29 -7.06 8.42 -13.06
CA MET A 29 -5.79 7.81 -12.66
C MET A 29 -5.93 6.80 -11.51
N ILE A 30 -7.13 6.63 -10.96
CA ILE A 30 -7.44 5.63 -9.94
C ILE A 30 -8.12 4.46 -10.64
N VAL A 31 -7.48 3.32 -10.68
CA VAL A 31 -7.95 2.16 -11.44
C VAL A 31 -8.39 1.04 -10.52
N GLU A 32 -9.59 0.53 -10.76
CA GLU A 32 -10.14 -0.69 -10.19
C GLU A 32 -10.18 -1.79 -11.24
N LEU A 33 -9.66 -2.95 -10.92
CA LEU A 33 -9.78 -4.17 -11.72
C LEU A 33 -10.59 -5.18 -10.91
N GLU A 34 -11.91 -5.22 -11.15
CA GLU A 34 -12.77 -6.24 -10.55
C GLU A 34 -12.38 -7.65 -11.03
N ASN A 35 -12.49 -8.64 -10.15
CA ASN A 35 -12.17 -10.05 -10.46
C ASN A 35 -10.75 -10.26 -11.04
N PHE A 36 -9.78 -9.48 -10.56
CA PHE A 36 -8.40 -9.60 -11.02
C PHE A 36 -7.75 -10.94 -10.61
N MET A 37 -8.04 -11.40 -9.39
CA MET A 37 -7.60 -12.72 -8.92
C MET A 37 -8.52 -13.82 -9.47
N THR A 38 -7.94 -15.01 -9.73
CA THR A 38 -8.78 -16.18 -9.97
C THR A 38 -9.50 -16.61 -8.69
N PRO A 39 -10.60 -17.36 -8.79
CA PRO A 39 -11.28 -17.89 -7.61
C PRO A 39 -10.35 -18.68 -6.68
N GLU A 40 -9.43 -19.48 -7.24
CA GLU A 40 -8.48 -20.29 -6.48
C GLU A 40 -7.44 -19.43 -5.75
N GLU A 41 -6.93 -18.38 -6.41
CA GLU A 41 -5.97 -17.43 -5.80
C GLU A 41 -6.59 -16.69 -4.63
N VAL A 42 -7.79 -16.17 -4.80
CA VAL A 42 -8.45 -15.39 -3.74
C VAL A 42 -8.89 -16.29 -2.59
N GLU A 43 -9.39 -17.49 -2.84
CA GLU A 43 -9.74 -18.45 -1.80
C GLU A 43 -8.50 -18.87 -0.97
N PHE A 44 -7.40 -19.16 -1.65
CA PHE A 44 -6.13 -19.49 -1.00
C PHE A 44 -5.65 -18.33 -0.13
N LEU A 45 -5.55 -17.12 -0.68
CA LEU A 45 -5.01 -15.95 0.04
C LEU A 45 -5.93 -15.49 1.17
N GLU A 46 -7.25 -15.55 1.00
CA GLU A 46 -8.20 -15.27 2.09
C GLU A 46 -8.03 -16.25 3.25
N LYS A 47 -7.99 -17.54 2.96
CA LYS A 47 -7.77 -18.59 3.97
C LYS A 47 -6.43 -18.42 4.66
N ALA A 48 -5.37 -18.17 3.90
CA ALA A 48 -4.04 -17.91 4.44
C ALA A 48 -4.05 -16.68 5.36
N ALA A 49 -4.60 -15.55 4.90
CA ALA A 49 -4.67 -14.30 5.67
C ALA A 49 -5.44 -14.47 7.00
N LYS A 50 -6.57 -15.18 6.97
CA LYS A 50 -7.36 -15.50 8.18
C LYS A 50 -6.66 -16.42 9.16
N SER A 51 -5.68 -17.21 8.70
CA SER A 51 -4.93 -18.19 9.52
C SER A 51 -3.54 -17.69 9.95
N LEU A 52 -3.12 -16.47 9.60
CA LEU A 52 -1.83 -15.92 9.99
C LEU A 52 -1.71 -15.83 11.52
N THR A 53 -0.63 -16.37 12.06
CA THR A 53 -0.28 -16.32 13.49
C THR A 53 1.04 -15.61 13.76
N ILE A 54 1.90 -15.50 12.75
CA ILE A 54 3.20 -14.81 12.83
C ILE A 54 3.06 -13.47 12.11
N TRP A 55 3.21 -12.39 12.88
CA TRP A 55 3.13 -11.01 12.44
C TRP A 55 4.48 -10.32 12.62
N ASP A 56 4.70 -9.22 11.90
CA ASP A 56 5.90 -8.43 12.08
C ASP A 56 5.91 -7.81 13.48
N VAL A 57 7.07 -7.84 14.13
CA VAL A 57 7.23 -7.37 15.52
C VAL A 57 7.32 -5.84 15.57
N THR A 58 7.90 -5.24 14.53
CA THR A 58 8.10 -3.80 14.45
C THR A 58 7.62 -3.26 13.11
N GLN A 59 6.87 -2.17 13.15
CA GLN A 59 6.51 -1.37 11.99
C GLN A 59 6.86 0.09 12.27
N SER A 60 7.32 0.78 11.25
CA SER A 60 7.61 2.21 11.35
C SER A 60 6.41 3.04 10.92
N HIS A 61 6.20 4.16 11.58
CA HIS A 61 5.33 5.24 11.11
C HIS A 61 6.04 6.58 11.28
N VAL A 62 5.62 7.58 10.55
CA VAL A 62 6.11 8.95 10.73
C VAL A 62 5.24 9.63 11.78
N ASN A 63 5.84 10.12 12.85
CA ASN A 63 5.12 10.86 13.89
C ASN A 63 4.80 12.30 13.45
N GLU A 64 4.06 13.03 14.30
CA GLU A 64 3.68 14.43 14.07
C GLU A 64 4.88 15.38 13.82
N ASN A 65 6.09 15.00 14.20
CA ASN A 65 7.32 15.78 14.01
C ASN A 65 8.10 15.35 12.75
N GLY A 66 7.55 14.48 11.91
CA GLY A 66 8.22 13.98 10.71
C GLY A 66 9.33 12.95 10.98
N THR A 67 9.42 12.42 12.21
CA THR A 67 10.42 11.41 12.58
C THR A 67 9.85 10.01 12.37
N VAL A 68 10.64 9.11 11.80
CA VAL A 68 10.29 7.68 11.73
C VAL A 68 10.33 7.11 13.13
N VAL A 69 9.19 6.67 13.60
CA VAL A 69 9.05 6.02 14.91
C VAL A 69 8.64 4.57 14.66
N TYR A 70 9.34 3.67 15.29
CA TYR A 70 8.92 2.28 15.34
C TYR A 70 7.92 2.13 16.49
N ASP A 71 6.65 2.33 16.16
CA ASP A 71 5.55 2.14 17.10
C ASP A 71 4.91 0.79 16.83
N SER A 72 5.14 -0.12 17.73
CA SER A 72 4.57 -1.44 17.69
C SER A 72 3.06 -1.44 17.93
N ASP A 73 2.51 -0.44 18.63
CA ASP A 73 1.13 -0.55 19.13
C ASP A 73 0.09 -0.36 18.03
N TYR A 74 0.27 0.60 17.12
CA TYR A 74 -0.66 0.81 16.02
C TYR A 74 -0.67 -0.35 15.01
N TRP A 75 0.50 -0.88 14.66
CA TRP A 75 0.65 -1.94 13.65
C TRP A 75 0.81 -3.33 14.24
N LYS A 76 0.77 -3.45 15.56
CA LYS A 76 0.94 -4.71 16.26
C LYS A 76 -0.08 -5.73 15.79
N ASP A 77 0.40 -6.94 15.47
CA ASP A 77 -0.41 -8.06 15.01
C ASP A 77 -1.29 -7.74 13.77
N ARG A 78 -0.83 -6.80 12.94
CA ARG A 78 -1.59 -6.32 11.78
C ARG A 78 -0.86 -6.49 10.44
N VAL A 79 0.46 -6.48 10.44
CA VAL A 79 1.27 -6.55 9.22
C VAL A 79 2.12 -7.81 9.23
N ALA A 80 2.07 -8.54 8.13
CA ALA A 80 2.97 -9.65 7.87
C ALA A 80 3.68 -9.40 6.53
N SER A 81 4.98 -9.11 6.57
CA SER A 81 5.85 -8.99 5.39
C SER A 81 6.42 -10.33 4.96
N ASN A 82 7.14 -10.38 3.85
CA ASN A 82 7.69 -11.62 3.28
C ASN A 82 8.27 -12.60 4.32
N PRO A 83 9.19 -12.19 5.22
CA PRO A 83 9.75 -13.14 6.19
C PRO A 83 8.71 -13.75 7.13
N SER A 84 7.69 -12.97 7.51
CA SER A 84 6.61 -13.45 8.37
C SER A 84 5.60 -14.28 7.59
N LEU A 85 5.30 -13.91 6.34
CA LEU A 85 4.44 -14.69 5.45
C LEU A 85 5.03 -16.09 5.20
N ASP A 86 6.32 -16.15 4.84
CA ASP A 86 7.00 -17.42 4.55
C ASP A 86 7.11 -18.34 5.77
N LYS A 87 7.20 -17.76 6.98
CA LYS A 87 7.15 -18.55 8.25
C LYS A 87 5.76 -19.07 8.55
N ASN A 88 4.69 -18.38 8.14
CA ASN A 88 3.33 -18.90 8.28
C ASN A 88 3.04 -19.99 7.25
N ASP A 89 3.27 -19.68 5.97
CA ASP A 89 3.13 -20.61 4.85
C ASP A 89 3.98 -20.14 3.67
N PRO A 90 5.02 -20.90 3.26
CA PRO A 90 5.90 -20.52 2.17
C PRO A 90 5.21 -20.46 0.79
N ALA A 91 3.97 -20.93 0.66
CA ALA A 91 3.20 -20.83 -0.58
C ALA A 91 2.57 -19.45 -0.79
N ILE A 92 2.47 -18.61 0.26
CA ILE A 92 1.82 -17.29 0.16
C ILE A 92 2.60 -16.35 -0.77
N SER A 93 3.89 -16.17 -0.51
CA SER A 93 4.73 -15.23 -1.28
C SER A 93 4.77 -15.53 -2.78
N PRO A 94 4.90 -16.79 -3.25
CA PRO A 94 4.82 -17.13 -4.67
C PRO A 94 3.49 -16.76 -5.33
N VAL A 95 2.36 -16.98 -4.66
CA VAL A 95 1.04 -16.63 -5.21
C VAL A 95 0.94 -15.11 -5.38
N ILE A 96 1.32 -14.34 -4.36
CA ILE A 96 1.31 -12.87 -4.44
C ILE A 96 2.28 -12.38 -5.52
N ALA A 97 3.46 -12.99 -5.67
CA ALA A 97 4.40 -12.65 -6.74
C ALA A 97 3.81 -12.88 -8.14
N GLY A 98 3.03 -13.95 -8.33
CA GLY A 98 2.28 -14.21 -9.56
C GLY A 98 1.27 -13.10 -9.88
N LEU A 99 0.54 -12.60 -8.87
CA LEU A 99 -0.35 -11.45 -9.03
C LEU A 99 0.42 -10.21 -9.50
N PHE A 100 1.61 -9.99 -8.97
CA PHE A 100 2.47 -8.86 -9.35
C PHE A 100 2.92 -8.93 -10.81
N GLN A 101 3.40 -10.10 -11.23
CA GLN A 101 3.83 -10.30 -12.60
C GLN A 101 2.70 -10.06 -13.59
N ARG A 102 1.46 -10.40 -13.23
CA ARG A 102 0.28 -10.20 -14.05
C ARG A 102 -0.21 -8.75 -14.06
N LEU A 103 -0.10 -8.03 -12.92
CA LEU A 103 -0.54 -6.62 -12.82
C LEU A 103 0.49 -5.65 -13.41
N LYS A 104 1.77 -5.95 -13.31
CA LYS A 104 2.87 -5.07 -13.74
C LYS A 104 2.70 -4.51 -15.16
N PRO A 105 2.51 -5.33 -16.22
CA PRO A 105 2.38 -4.82 -17.58
C PRO A 105 1.14 -3.92 -17.76
N ILE A 106 0.07 -4.15 -17.00
CA ILE A 106 -1.13 -3.31 -17.03
C ILE A 106 -0.81 -1.91 -16.50
N VAL A 107 -0.11 -1.84 -15.37
CA VAL A 107 0.29 -0.57 -14.74
C VAL A 107 1.31 0.17 -15.59
N GLU A 108 2.30 -0.53 -16.12
CA GLU A 108 3.33 0.07 -16.99
C GLU A 108 2.73 0.67 -18.27
N GLU A 109 1.80 -0.04 -18.88
CA GLU A 109 1.10 0.45 -20.08
C GLU A 109 0.19 1.63 -19.74
N PHE A 110 -0.56 1.55 -18.62
CA PHE A 110 -1.51 2.59 -18.23
C PHE A 110 -0.81 3.92 -17.90
N TYR A 111 0.23 3.88 -17.06
CA TYR A 111 0.94 5.08 -16.64
C TYR A 111 2.11 5.48 -17.54
N LYS A 112 2.44 4.67 -18.55
CA LYS A 112 3.60 4.85 -19.43
C LYS A 112 4.90 4.99 -18.64
N VAL A 113 5.17 3.96 -17.82
CA VAL A 113 6.33 3.87 -16.93
C VAL A 113 6.94 2.47 -16.95
N GLU A 114 8.18 2.35 -16.45
CA GLU A 114 8.75 1.07 -16.03
C GLU A 114 8.83 1.06 -14.50
N VAL A 115 8.40 -0.04 -13.87
CA VAL A 115 8.33 -0.14 -12.41
C VAL A 115 9.02 -1.38 -11.84
N VAL A 116 9.47 -1.26 -10.60
CA VAL A 116 9.96 -2.37 -9.78
C VAL A 116 9.20 -2.44 -8.45
N PRO A 117 8.94 -3.66 -7.91
CA PRO A 117 8.23 -3.82 -6.65
C PRO A 117 9.12 -3.46 -5.45
N THR A 118 8.52 -2.93 -4.39
CA THR A 118 9.21 -2.53 -3.15
C THR A 118 9.07 -3.54 -2.00
N GLY A 119 8.22 -4.54 -2.12
CA GLY A 119 8.01 -5.55 -1.07
C GLY A 119 6.67 -6.26 -1.18
N THR A 120 6.39 -7.12 -0.19
CA THR A 120 5.14 -7.90 -0.11
C THR A 120 4.64 -7.91 1.33
N THR A 121 3.38 -7.56 1.54
CA THR A 121 2.74 -7.57 2.86
C THR A 121 1.30 -8.06 2.78
N ILE A 122 0.80 -8.65 3.88
CA ILE A 122 -0.64 -8.75 4.17
C ILE A 122 -0.92 -7.87 5.38
N VAL A 123 -1.96 -7.06 5.27
CA VAL A 123 -2.42 -6.17 6.36
C VAL A 123 -3.82 -6.57 6.81
N LYS A 124 -3.96 -6.74 8.12
CA LYS A 124 -5.22 -6.99 8.80
C LYS A 124 -5.75 -5.68 9.43
N TRP A 125 -7.01 -5.41 9.21
CA TRP A 125 -7.74 -4.30 9.82
C TRP A 125 -8.86 -4.83 10.70
N MET A 126 -8.96 -4.30 11.90
CA MET A 126 -9.92 -4.72 12.93
C MET A 126 -10.99 -3.63 13.13
N PRO A 127 -12.15 -3.96 13.72
CA PRO A 127 -13.16 -2.97 14.07
C PRO A 127 -12.60 -1.79 14.87
N GLY A 128 -13.03 -0.57 14.54
CA GLY A 128 -12.54 0.68 15.10
C GLY A 128 -11.30 1.24 14.41
N GLN A 129 -10.63 0.49 13.54
CA GLN A 129 -9.47 0.96 12.80
C GLN A 129 -9.86 1.66 11.50
N PHE A 130 -9.11 2.69 11.16
CA PHE A 130 -9.26 3.51 9.95
C PHE A 130 -7.90 4.06 9.54
N GLN A 131 -7.81 4.62 8.35
CA GLN A 131 -6.63 5.37 7.90
C GLN A 131 -7.04 6.77 7.50
N LYS A 132 -6.42 7.78 8.12
CA LYS A 132 -6.61 9.17 7.70
C LYS A 132 -6.11 9.39 6.27
N PRO A 133 -6.62 10.40 5.57
CA PRO A 133 -6.09 10.78 4.26
C PRO A 133 -4.58 11.04 4.34
N HIS A 134 -3.82 10.44 3.43
CA HIS A 134 -2.37 10.57 3.34
C HIS A 134 -1.89 10.36 1.91
N ALA A 135 -0.70 10.84 1.60
CA ALA A 135 0.06 10.43 0.44
C ALA A 135 1.10 9.38 0.86
N ASP A 136 1.47 8.49 -0.06
CA ASP A 136 2.39 7.40 0.25
C ASP A 136 3.87 7.82 0.15
N ASN A 137 4.21 8.79 -0.72
CA ASN A 137 5.59 9.16 -1.02
C ASN A 137 5.95 10.63 -0.71
N GLU A 138 4.99 11.42 -0.25
CA GLU A 138 5.16 12.86 0.00
C GLU A 138 4.51 13.29 1.31
N LEU A 139 4.97 14.39 1.86
CA LEU A 139 4.24 15.14 2.87
C LEU A 139 3.05 15.83 2.20
N HIS A 140 1.86 15.66 2.72
CA HIS A 140 0.64 16.21 2.10
C HIS A 140 0.07 17.42 2.83
N GLU A 141 0.58 17.71 4.03
CA GLU A 141 0.16 18.82 4.89
C GLU A 141 1.37 19.65 5.36
N GLY A 142 1.09 20.87 5.82
CA GLY A 142 2.08 21.78 6.39
C GLY A 142 2.93 22.52 5.36
N PRO A 143 3.96 23.26 5.84
CA PRO A 143 4.80 24.10 4.99
C PRO A 143 5.64 23.32 3.97
N ASP A 144 5.93 22.05 4.26
CA ASP A 144 6.75 21.17 3.42
C ASP A 144 5.91 20.26 2.53
N ALA A 145 4.60 20.52 2.39
CA ALA A 145 3.72 19.72 1.55
C ALA A 145 4.23 19.65 0.10
N GLY A 146 4.31 18.40 -0.42
CA GLY A 146 4.86 18.10 -1.74
C GLY A 146 6.36 17.80 -1.74
N THR A 147 7.02 17.83 -0.57
CA THR A 147 8.37 17.29 -0.46
C THR A 147 8.32 15.79 -0.17
N PRO A 148 9.34 15.02 -0.59
CA PRO A 148 9.40 13.59 -0.31
C PRO A 148 9.33 13.29 1.19
N ASN A 149 8.53 12.28 1.55
CA ASN A 149 8.53 11.70 2.87
C ASN A 149 9.62 10.59 2.99
N ASP A 150 9.52 9.75 4.01
CA ASP A 150 10.47 8.64 4.24
C ASP A 150 10.41 7.53 3.19
N PHE A 151 9.39 7.53 2.32
CA PHE A 151 9.15 6.52 1.30
C PHE A 151 9.02 7.12 -0.11
N PRO A 152 9.98 7.95 -0.58
CA PRO A 152 9.88 8.68 -1.85
C PRO A 152 9.79 7.77 -3.08
N HIS A 153 10.10 6.49 -2.92
CA HIS A 153 10.02 5.47 -3.94
C HIS A 153 8.64 4.77 -4.03
N TYR A 154 7.67 5.14 -3.19
CA TYR A 154 6.30 4.65 -3.27
C TYR A 154 5.49 5.45 -4.30
N ASN A 155 5.91 5.35 -5.59
CA ASN A 155 5.36 6.20 -6.65
C ASN A 155 3.97 5.76 -7.10
N ILE A 156 3.70 4.45 -7.14
CA ILE A 156 2.41 3.88 -7.47
C ILE A 156 2.02 2.93 -6.35
N SER A 157 0.89 3.23 -5.75
CA SER A 157 0.26 2.41 -4.73
C SER A 157 -0.66 1.39 -5.38
N ARG A 158 -0.75 0.23 -4.80
CA ARG A 158 -1.66 -0.83 -5.24
C ARG A 158 -2.12 -1.68 -4.08
N LEU A 159 -3.33 -2.21 -4.21
CA LEU A 159 -3.95 -3.05 -3.21
C LEU A 159 -4.60 -4.25 -3.87
N PHE A 160 -4.43 -5.42 -3.27
CA PHE A 160 -5.29 -6.57 -3.51
C PHE A 160 -6.22 -6.76 -2.32
N TYR A 161 -7.50 -7.00 -2.59
CA TYR A 161 -8.51 -7.23 -1.57
C TYR A 161 -8.77 -8.73 -1.43
N LEU A 162 -8.46 -9.28 -0.24
CA LEU A 162 -8.49 -10.71 0.00
C LEU A 162 -9.86 -11.20 0.49
N ASN A 163 -10.67 -10.29 1.05
CA ASN A 163 -12.03 -10.59 1.50
C ASN A 163 -12.91 -9.36 1.40
N ASP A 164 -14.23 -9.54 1.56
CA ASP A 164 -15.24 -8.48 1.60
C ASP A 164 -16.34 -8.75 2.64
N ASP A 165 -16.12 -9.71 3.55
CA ASP A 165 -17.00 -10.09 4.66
C ASP A 165 -16.81 -9.19 5.89
N TYR A 166 -16.78 -7.86 5.67
CA TYR A 166 -16.65 -6.81 6.69
C TYR A 166 -17.53 -5.61 6.33
N GLU A 167 -17.81 -4.74 7.32
CA GLU A 167 -18.52 -3.47 7.14
C GLU A 167 -17.58 -2.28 7.35
N GLY A 168 -17.82 -1.19 6.63
CA GLY A 168 -16.89 -0.06 6.56
C GLY A 168 -15.67 -0.40 5.73
N GLY A 169 -14.54 0.27 5.99
CA GLY A 169 -13.27 -0.02 5.34
C GLY A 169 -13.20 0.35 3.87
N GLU A 170 -14.04 1.28 3.43
CA GLU A 170 -14.02 1.82 2.07
C GLU A 170 -12.71 2.56 1.82
N LEU A 171 -12.15 2.40 0.62
CA LEU A 171 -11.06 3.21 0.11
C LEU A 171 -11.62 4.51 -0.45
N TYR A 172 -11.14 5.67 0.04
CA TYR A 172 -11.66 6.96 -0.42
C TYR A 172 -10.53 7.93 -0.80
N PHE A 173 -10.85 8.80 -1.76
CA PHE A 173 -9.97 9.83 -2.29
C PHE A 173 -10.68 11.19 -2.19
N PRO A 174 -10.41 11.98 -1.15
CA PRO A 174 -11.16 13.21 -0.88
C PRO A 174 -11.00 14.27 -1.98
N LEU A 175 -9.84 14.37 -2.62
CA LEU A 175 -9.59 15.34 -3.68
C LEU A 175 -10.34 15.01 -4.98
N GLN A 176 -10.53 13.73 -5.28
CA GLN A 176 -11.27 13.26 -6.45
C GLN A 176 -12.78 13.08 -6.16
N GLY A 177 -13.17 13.13 -4.87
CA GLY A 177 -14.56 12.94 -4.45
C GLY A 177 -15.08 11.53 -4.74
N VAL A 178 -14.21 10.51 -4.72
CA VAL A 178 -14.59 9.11 -4.97
C VAL A 178 -14.35 8.24 -3.75
N GLN A 179 -15.21 7.24 -3.61
CA GLN A 179 -15.13 6.24 -2.55
C GLN A 179 -15.53 4.89 -3.13
N PHE A 180 -14.75 3.88 -2.83
CA PHE A 180 -14.94 2.51 -3.30
C PHE A 180 -15.24 1.59 -2.12
N LYS A 181 -16.17 0.66 -2.30
CA LYS A 181 -16.31 -0.52 -1.46
C LYS A 181 -15.69 -1.71 -2.19
N PRO A 182 -14.40 -2.00 -1.94
CA PRO A 182 -13.71 -3.01 -2.71
C PRO A 182 -14.31 -4.39 -2.51
N LYS A 183 -14.32 -5.17 -3.58
CA LYS A 183 -14.77 -6.56 -3.59
C LYS A 183 -13.60 -7.51 -3.43
N LYS A 184 -13.87 -8.66 -2.87
CA LYS A 184 -12.92 -9.76 -2.82
C LYS A 184 -12.40 -10.11 -4.21
N GLY A 185 -11.07 -10.26 -4.35
CA GLY A 185 -10.42 -10.55 -5.62
C GLY A 185 -10.13 -9.35 -6.51
N ALA A 186 -10.55 -8.14 -6.10
CA ALA A 186 -10.23 -6.91 -6.83
C ALA A 186 -8.78 -6.45 -6.61
N ALA A 187 -8.24 -5.78 -7.62
CA ALA A 187 -6.99 -5.03 -7.56
C ALA A 187 -7.24 -3.55 -7.81
N TYR A 188 -6.55 -2.71 -7.05
CA TYR A 188 -6.54 -1.26 -7.23
C TYR A 188 -5.11 -0.78 -7.46
N PHE A 189 -4.94 0.26 -8.26
CA PHE A 189 -3.69 1.00 -8.32
C PHE A 189 -3.93 2.49 -8.62
N PHE A 190 -3.08 3.33 -8.05
CA PHE A 190 -3.17 4.79 -8.14
C PHE A 190 -1.82 5.44 -7.82
N PRO A 191 -1.57 6.70 -8.24
CA PRO A 191 -0.34 7.42 -7.87
C PRO A 191 -0.24 7.64 -6.36
N GLY A 192 0.97 7.54 -5.81
CA GLY A 192 1.23 7.69 -4.38
C GLY A 192 1.47 9.12 -3.92
N ASP A 193 1.39 10.12 -4.81
CA ASP A 193 1.68 11.52 -4.50
C ASP A 193 0.50 12.25 -3.82
N ARG A 194 0.74 13.49 -3.37
CA ARG A 194 -0.24 14.30 -2.63
C ARG A 194 -1.51 14.66 -3.43
N ASN A 195 -1.48 14.52 -4.74
CA ASN A 195 -2.67 14.75 -5.57
C ASN A 195 -3.66 13.59 -5.46
N PHE A 196 -3.22 12.45 -4.95
CA PHE A 196 -4.01 11.23 -4.74
C PHE A 196 -4.04 10.83 -3.27
N ILE A 197 -4.15 11.82 -2.35
CA ILE A 197 -4.35 11.51 -0.95
C ILE A 197 -5.57 10.61 -0.80
N HIS A 198 -5.39 9.57 -0.01
CA HIS A 198 -6.40 8.54 0.17
C HIS A 198 -6.43 8.05 1.61
N GLY A 199 -7.54 7.45 1.98
CA GLY A 199 -7.73 6.91 3.32
C GLY A 199 -8.62 5.69 3.29
N VAL A 200 -8.80 5.10 4.47
CA VAL A 200 -9.71 3.98 4.71
C VAL A 200 -10.71 4.40 5.76
N THR A 201 -12.00 4.27 5.46
CA THR A 201 -13.06 4.54 6.44
C THR A 201 -12.99 3.53 7.58
N GLU A 202 -13.59 3.85 8.71
CA GLU A 202 -13.59 2.97 9.88
C GLU A 202 -14.17 1.59 9.55
N ILE A 203 -13.46 0.55 9.98
CA ILE A 203 -14.00 -0.82 9.99
C ILE A 203 -15.03 -0.90 11.09
N LYS A 204 -16.29 -1.16 10.74
CA LYS A 204 -17.42 -1.23 11.69
C LYS A 204 -17.58 -2.62 12.27
N SER A 205 -17.41 -3.65 11.45
CA SER A 205 -17.48 -5.05 11.86
C SER A 205 -16.68 -5.95 10.91
N GLY A 206 -16.34 -7.15 11.36
CA GLY A 206 -15.53 -8.11 10.60
C GLY A 206 -14.02 -7.80 10.63
N LEU A 207 -13.27 -8.53 9.85
CA LEU A 207 -11.83 -8.30 9.64
C LEU A 207 -11.60 -8.03 8.15
N ARG A 208 -10.87 -6.96 7.82
CA ARG A 208 -10.50 -6.64 6.45
C ARG A 208 -9.05 -7.04 6.21
N PHE A 209 -8.80 -7.85 5.18
CA PHE A 209 -7.48 -8.26 4.77
C PHE A 209 -7.14 -7.72 3.40
N THR A 210 -5.97 -7.09 3.29
CA THR A 210 -5.46 -6.54 2.04
C THR A 210 -3.98 -6.86 1.87
N CYS A 211 -3.52 -6.83 0.61
CA CYS A 211 -2.11 -6.80 0.26
C CYS A 211 -1.78 -5.41 -0.31
N PRO A 212 -1.43 -4.43 0.53
CA PRO A 212 -0.92 -3.15 0.05
C PRO A 212 0.52 -3.29 -0.40
N PHE A 213 0.83 -2.63 -1.51
CA PHE A 213 2.18 -2.60 -2.07
C PHE A 213 2.44 -1.34 -2.82
N PHE A 214 3.73 -1.13 -3.08
CA PHE A 214 4.19 0.04 -3.79
C PHE A 214 5.12 -0.37 -4.93
N TRP A 215 5.09 0.43 -5.98
CA TRP A 215 6.05 0.34 -7.06
C TRP A 215 6.88 1.60 -7.14
N GLU A 216 8.19 1.41 -7.27
CA GLU A 216 9.13 2.45 -7.63
C GLU A 216 9.15 2.57 -9.16
N ILE A 217 9.01 3.80 -9.67
CA ILE A 217 9.19 4.09 -11.09
C ILE A 217 10.68 4.23 -11.36
N THR A 218 11.18 3.42 -12.29
CA THR A 218 12.57 3.43 -12.72
C THR A 218 12.78 4.19 -14.02
N LYS A 219 11.68 4.41 -14.79
CA LYS A 219 11.72 5.16 -16.04
C LYS A 219 10.32 5.63 -16.44
N HIS A 220 10.24 6.82 -17.01
CA HIS A 220 9.06 7.29 -17.72
C HIS A 220 9.19 7.00 -19.21
N THR A 221 8.17 6.37 -19.81
CA THR A 221 8.10 6.01 -21.22
C THR A 221 7.11 6.88 -21.99
N GLY A 222 6.35 7.72 -21.30
CA GLY A 222 5.40 8.70 -21.84
C GLY A 222 5.61 10.08 -21.27
N GLU A 223 4.74 11.01 -21.66
CA GLU A 223 4.77 12.40 -21.22
C GLU A 223 4.03 12.57 -19.87
N ARG A 224 4.38 13.66 -19.16
CA ARG A 224 3.68 14.09 -17.95
C ARG A 224 2.20 14.35 -18.26
N GLN A 225 1.32 13.87 -17.41
CA GLN A 225 -0.11 14.13 -17.52
C GLN A 225 -0.40 15.59 -17.09
N PRO A 226 -1.31 16.28 -17.77
CA PRO A 226 -1.65 17.67 -17.48
C PRO A 226 -2.36 17.85 -16.12
#